data_ad5dcc0c5fa07acbfc12c2192f8a35d5
#
_entry.id   ad5dcc0c5fa07acbfc12c2192f8a35d5
#
_cell.length_a   1.000
_cell.length_b   1.000
_cell.length_c   1.000
_cell.angle_alpha   90.00
_cell.angle_beta   90.00
_cell.angle_gamma   90.00
#
_symmetry.space_group_name_H-M   'P 1'
#
loop_
_entity.id
_entity.type
_entity.pdbx_description
1 polymer ?
#
loop_
_entity_poly.entity_id
_entity_poly.type
_entity_poly.pdbx_seq_one_letter_code
_entity_poly.pdbx_strand_id
1 'polypeptide(L)'
;MLSGLSYLMVFTKIVNFLRCLSLLILGCPGNLSFAQQPDYKKQDFVGQWALKMHNGSAGWLTLERNAGEWSGQLWTVGQPKTIKSLRYADGKLTFKRALRIGPPEYPGGPYTGEREMRDLEASVKGDSMRVVMKVLGGQPFVHLGKRLPPLPPKPDLSKVKFGKPIRLFNGVDLTGWKLINPKKINGWKVKDGELVNETPKKTFDAFAPYGNLRTERVFGDSKLTIEFNVPPGGNSGIYVRGAYEAQVVDRDSRMQGLQGVGAIFSRVKPAKNAGRPGGQWQSYEITLVDRHATVVLNGEKVIDNQPVIGNTNGAFQADVTRPGPLHLQGDHTSVRYRNVFLYPVIGQTGG
;
A
#
# COMPACT_ATOMS: atom_id res chain seq x y z
N MET A 1 43.69 -24.79 -48.06
CA MET A 1 43.15 -24.00 -49.21
C MET A 1 42.54 -22.77 -48.57
N LEU A 2 43.26 -21.65 -48.56
CA LEU A 2 43.05 -20.45 -49.38
C LEU A 2 41.72 -19.75 -48.92
N SER A 3 41.56 -18.52 -48.50
CA SER A 3 42.28 -17.24 -48.61
C SER A 3 41.51 -16.26 -47.73
N GLY A 4 41.98 -15.34 -47.00
CA GLY A 4 42.97 -14.32 -47.27
C GLY A 4 42.31 -12.97 -47.55
N LEU A 5 42.89 -11.92 -46.97
CA LEU A 5 42.80 -10.47 -47.23
C LEU A 5 41.67 -9.70 -46.53
N SER A 6 42.01 -8.92 -45.52
CA SER A 6 42.61 -7.55 -45.58
C SER A 6 41.62 -6.46 -45.95
N TYR A 7 41.32 -5.56 -45.03
CA TYR A 7 41.34 -4.13 -45.31
C TYR A 7 41.82 -3.34 -44.09
N LEU A 8 43.05 -2.94 -44.23
CA LEU A 8 43.77 -1.91 -43.49
C LEU A 8 43.50 -0.57 -44.20
N MET A 9 43.73 0.52 -43.51
CA MET A 9 43.74 1.93 -43.92
C MET A 9 42.40 2.70 -43.89
N VAL A 10 42.26 3.61 -42.95
CA VAL A 10 42.59 5.04 -43.13
C VAL A 10 42.89 5.67 -41.79
N PHE A 11 44.14 5.71 -41.42
CA PHE A 11 44.77 6.79 -40.63
C PHE A 11 45.25 7.81 -41.64
N THR A 12 44.90 9.06 -41.56
CA THR A 12 45.77 10.23 -41.71
C THR A 12 44.96 11.54 -41.80
N LYS A 13 45.50 12.54 -41.12
CA LYS A 13 45.27 13.99 -41.24
C LYS A 13 44.13 14.57 -40.38
N ILE A 14 44.45 15.09 -39.20
CA ILE A 14 44.66 16.55 -39.04
C ILE A 14 45.52 16.78 -37.76
N VAL A 15 46.82 16.92 -38.01
CA VAL A 15 47.73 17.69 -37.13
C VAL A 15 48.05 18.97 -37.90
N ASN A 16 47.87 20.09 -37.21
CA ASN A 16 48.36 21.45 -37.45
C ASN A 16 47.26 22.50 -37.46
N PHE A 17 47.02 23.11 -36.32
CA PHE A 17 46.86 24.54 -36.17
C PHE A 17 47.25 24.95 -34.75
N LEU A 18 48.52 24.95 -34.47
CA LEU A 18 49.13 25.65 -33.36
C LEU A 18 49.93 26.79 -33.96
N ARG A 19 49.49 28.05 -33.75
CA ARG A 19 50.34 29.21 -33.44
C ARG A 19 49.57 30.52 -33.42
N CYS A 20 49.85 31.26 -32.36
CA CYS A 20 49.65 32.70 -32.19
C CYS A 20 48.25 33.20 -31.83
N LEU A 21 48.00 33.38 -30.53
CA LEU A 21 47.66 34.69 -30.01
C LEU A 21 48.00 34.76 -28.52
N SER A 22 49.12 35.34 -28.19
CA SER A 22 49.44 35.84 -26.86
C SER A 22 48.70 37.16 -26.67
N LEU A 23 47.74 37.23 -25.79
CA LEU A 23 47.28 38.55 -25.25
C LEU A 23 46.65 38.35 -23.86
N LEU A 24 47.29 38.93 -22.88
CA LEU A 24 46.82 39.48 -21.63
C LEU A 24 45.52 38.86 -21.04
N ILE A 25 45.67 38.08 -19.99
CA ILE A 25 44.63 37.85 -19.03
C ILE A 25 44.99 38.59 -17.75
N LEU A 26 44.39 39.73 -17.59
CA LEU A 26 44.21 40.40 -16.31
C LEU A 26 43.34 39.49 -15.42
N GLY A 27 43.83 39.27 -14.21
CA GLY A 27 43.18 38.40 -13.24
C GLY A 27 41.77 38.84 -12.86
N CYS A 28 40.82 37.89 -13.00
CA CYS A 28 39.64 37.83 -12.17
C CYS A 28 39.73 36.53 -11.38
N PRO A 29 39.65 36.58 -10.05
CA PRO A 29 39.49 35.35 -9.28
C PRO A 29 38.06 34.88 -9.55
N GLY A 30 37.91 34.05 -10.57
CA GLY A 30 36.68 33.29 -10.79
C GLY A 30 36.52 32.31 -9.64
N ASN A 31 35.66 32.63 -8.70
CA ASN A 31 35.10 31.68 -7.77
C ASN A 31 34.52 30.53 -8.59
N LEU A 32 35.19 29.41 -8.61
CA LEU A 32 34.58 28.13 -8.95
C LEU A 32 33.45 27.94 -7.95
N SER A 33 32.27 28.40 -8.33
CA SER A 33 31.03 28.03 -7.66
C SER A 33 30.94 26.52 -7.79
N PHE A 34 31.38 25.77 -6.76
CA PHE A 34 30.93 24.41 -6.56
C PHE A 34 29.41 24.50 -6.62
N ALA A 35 28.81 23.83 -7.59
CA ALA A 35 27.37 23.69 -7.66
C ALA A 35 26.94 23.20 -6.27
N GLN A 36 26.30 24.10 -5.53
CA GLN A 36 25.77 23.83 -4.21
C GLN A 36 24.87 22.60 -4.39
N GLN A 37 25.24 21.48 -3.79
CA GLN A 37 24.33 20.34 -3.72
C GLN A 37 23.00 20.87 -3.22
N PRO A 38 21.87 20.53 -3.86
CA PRO A 38 20.58 21.03 -3.44
C PRO A 38 20.44 20.75 -1.96
N ASP A 39 20.34 21.79 -1.16
CA ASP A 39 20.11 21.73 0.28
C ASP A 39 18.73 21.10 0.46
N TYR A 40 18.69 19.77 0.57
CA TYR A 40 17.47 19.01 0.88
C TYR A 40 17.05 19.43 2.28
N LYS A 41 16.21 20.46 2.34
CA LYS A 41 15.74 21.02 3.60
C LYS A 41 15.15 19.91 4.44
N LYS A 42 15.47 19.90 5.72
CA LYS A 42 14.93 18.92 6.70
C LYS A 42 13.41 18.75 6.58
N GLN A 43 12.69 19.77 6.15
CA GLN A 43 11.24 19.74 5.91
C GLN A 43 10.82 18.83 4.76
N ASP A 44 11.71 18.51 3.82
CA ASP A 44 11.37 17.67 2.66
C ASP A 44 11.02 16.21 3.03
N PHE A 45 11.36 15.78 4.24
CA PHE A 45 11.01 14.45 4.74
C PHE A 45 9.65 14.42 5.42
N VAL A 46 9.15 15.54 5.93
CA VAL A 46 7.89 15.62 6.67
C VAL A 46 6.71 15.29 5.77
N GLY A 47 5.78 14.50 6.29
CA GLY A 47 4.54 14.14 5.62
C GLY A 47 4.27 12.64 5.58
N GLN A 48 3.30 12.27 4.76
CA GLN A 48 2.87 10.89 4.55
C GLN A 48 3.43 10.37 3.23
N TRP A 49 3.94 9.14 3.26
CA TRP A 49 4.58 8.50 2.11
C TRP A 49 3.97 7.13 1.84
N ALA A 50 3.42 6.96 0.67
CA ALA A 50 3.06 5.63 0.16
C ALA A 50 4.33 4.89 -0.24
N LEU A 51 4.58 3.73 0.33
CA LEU A 51 5.78 2.93 0.05
C LEU A 51 5.45 1.70 -0.80
N LYS A 52 6.08 1.59 -1.96
CA LYS A 52 6.20 0.32 -2.66
C LYS A 52 7.41 -0.42 -2.09
N MET A 53 7.15 -1.49 -1.37
CA MET A 53 8.19 -2.29 -0.73
C MET A 53 9.00 -3.06 -1.76
N HIS A 54 10.21 -3.49 -1.42
CA HIS A 54 11.09 -4.26 -2.31
C HIS A 54 10.45 -5.55 -2.88
N ASN A 55 9.54 -6.15 -2.14
CA ASN A 55 8.79 -7.34 -2.55
C ASN A 55 7.49 -7.02 -3.31
N GLY A 56 7.25 -5.74 -3.64
CA GLY A 56 6.06 -5.27 -4.34
C GLY A 56 4.85 -4.99 -3.46
N SER A 57 4.89 -5.30 -2.16
CA SER A 57 3.78 -5.01 -1.25
C SER A 57 3.65 -3.52 -0.95
N ALA A 58 2.47 -3.13 -0.46
CA ALA A 58 2.18 -1.78 -0.02
C ALA A 58 2.69 -1.54 1.41
N GLY A 59 3.36 -0.43 1.62
CA GLY A 59 3.75 0.08 2.92
C GLY A 59 3.40 1.55 3.06
N TRP A 60 3.67 2.10 4.22
CA TRP A 60 3.39 3.50 4.50
C TRP A 60 4.35 4.03 5.57
N LEU A 61 4.75 5.31 5.42
CA LEU A 61 5.62 6.01 6.35
C LEU A 61 5.04 7.39 6.62
N THR A 62 4.89 7.75 7.89
CA THR A 62 4.65 9.13 8.32
C THR A 62 5.89 9.65 9.00
N LEU A 63 6.26 10.87 8.67
CA LEU A 63 7.35 11.59 9.30
C LEU A 63 6.86 12.97 9.72
N GLU A 64 7.14 13.33 10.95
CA GLU A 64 6.78 14.60 11.57
C GLU A 64 8.02 15.21 12.23
N ARG A 65 8.01 16.53 12.36
CA ARG A 65 9.05 17.26 13.06
C ARG A 65 8.42 18.35 13.91
N ASN A 66 8.48 18.17 15.23
CA ASN A 66 7.91 19.09 16.21
C ASN A 66 9.01 19.64 17.12
N ALA A 67 9.10 20.95 17.25
CA ALA A 67 10.13 21.62 18.08
C ALA A 67 11.57 21.12 17.80
N GLY A 68 11.86 20.76 16.57
CA GLY A 68 13.18 20.25 16.17
C GLY A 68 13.34 18.74 16.25
N GLU A 69 12.49 18.06 17.00
CA GLU A 69 12.51 16.61 17.21
C GLU A 69 11.77 15.86 16.09
N TRP A 70 12.34 14.71 15.68
CA TRP A 70 11.75 13.84 14.70
C TRP A 70 10.86 12.78 15.35
N SER A 71 9.69 12.59 14.78
CA SER A 71 8.81 11.45 15.08
C SER A 71 8.30 10.82 13.78
N GLY A 72 7.86 9.59 13.86
CA GLY A 72 7.32 8.91 12.69
C GLY A 72 6.79 7.52 12.98
N GLN A 73 6.06 7.00 12.02
CA GLN A 73 5.52 5.65 12.05
C GLN A 73 5.81 4.97 10.71
N LEU A 74 6.38 3.79 10.76
CA LEU A 74 6.56 2.94 9.59
C LEU A 74 5.58 1.76 9.67
N TRP A 75 4.86 1.59 8.57
CA TRP A 75 3.90 0.53 8.40
C TRP A 75 4.29 -0.37 7.23
N THR A 76 4.37 -1.64 7.47
CA THR A 76 4.62 -2.64 6.42
C THR A 76 3.79 -3.90 6.61
N VAL A 77 3.62 -4.37 7.84
CA VAL A 77 2.80 -5.53 8.20
C VAL A 77 2.34 -5.36 9.66
N GLY A 78 1.12 -5.72 9.95
CA GLY A 78 0.54 -5.65 11.29
C GLY A 78 0.16 -4.21 11.71
N GLN A 79 0.36 -3.82 12.95
CA GLN A 79 0.02 -2.48 13.44
C GLN A 79 1.11 -1.44 13.13
N PRO A 80 0.77 -0.14 13.01
CA PRO A 80 1.76 0.93 12.89
C PRO A 80 2.77 0.85 14.04
N LYS A 81 4.03 1.04 13.70
CA LYS A 81 5.09 1.03 14.70
C LYS A 81 5.80 2.36 14.70
N THR A 82 5.89 2.97 15.88
CA THR A 82 6.70 4.17 16.09
C THR A 82 8.15 3.87 15.75
N ILE A 83 8.74 4.76 14.97
CA ILE A 83 10.16 4.71 14.64
C ILE A 83 10.94 5.30 15.80
N LYS A 84 11.90 4.55 16.28
CA LYS A 84 12.87 5.01 17.30
C LYS A 84 14.14 5.51 16.62
N SER A 85 14.80 6.49 17.23
CA SER A 85 16.13 6.96 16.83
C SER A 85 16.20 7.55 15.41
N LEU A 86 15.24 8.40 15.05
CA LEU A 86 15.30 9.19 13.83
C LEU A 86 16.43 10.23 13.93
N ARG A 87 17.36 10.21 12.95
CA ARG A 87 18.48 11.15 12.85
C ARG A 87 18.59 11.70 11.44
N TYR A 88 18.68 12.99 11.33
CA TYR A 88 18.98 13.65 10.06
C TYR A 88 20.45 14.07 10.02
N ALA A 89 21.17 13.64 9.00
CA ALA A 89 22.55 14.05 8.71
C ALA A 89 22.80 13.94 7.20
N ASP A 90 23.59 14.85 6.65
CA ASP A 90 24.08 14.81 5.25
C ASP A 90 22.96 14.63 4.20
N GLY A 91 21.84 15.32 4.38
CA GLY A 91 20.71 15.24 3.45
C GLY A 91 19.91 13.93 3.54
N LYS A 92 20.14 13.09 4.54
CA LYS A 92 19.51 11.79 4.73
C LYS A 92 18.86 11.68 6.10
N LEU A 93 17.79 10.91 6.17
CA LEU A 93 17.14 10.54 7.42
C LEU A 93 17.43 9.07 7.71
N THR A 94 18.09 8.78 8.82
CA THR A 94 18.38 7.43 9.24
C THR A 94 17.52 7.02 10.44
N PHE A 95 17.13 5.76 10.48
CA PHE A 95 16.36 5.19 11.57
C PHE A 95 16.54 3.68 11.64
N LYS A 96 16.13 3.10 12.75
CA LYS A 96 16.24 1.67 12.99
C LYS A 96 14.88 1.00 12.99
N ARG A 97 14.85 -0.23 12.50
CA ARG A 97 13.68 -1.09 12.53
C ARG A 97 14.05 -2.51 12.94
N ALA A 98 13.26 -3.07 13.85
CA ALA A 98 13.34 -4.50 14.14
C ALA A 98 12.68 -5.29 13.01
N LEU A 99 13.41 -6.18 12.37
CA LEU A 99 12.94 -7.10 11.33
C LEU A 99 13.29 -8.52 11.69
N ARG A 100 12.48 -9.46 11.26
CA ARG A 100 12.86 -10.87 11.25
C ARG A 100 13.86 -11.12 10.13
N ILE A 101 14.86 -11.94 10.38
CA ILE A 101 16.00 -12.18 9.48
C ILE A 101 15.92 -13.47 8.69
N GLY A 102 14.98 -14.34 9.02
CA GLY A 102 14.74 -15.57 8.28
C GLY A 102 14.12 -15.32 6.91
N PRO A 103 14.04 -16.33 6.06
CA PRO A 103 13.36 -16.22 4.77
C PRO A 103 11.90 -15.80 4.95
N PRO A 104 11.27 -15.23 3.95
CA PRO A 104 9.85 -14.97 4.00
C PRO A 104 9.09 -16.31 4.10
N GLU A 105 8.04 -16.34 4.90
CA GLU A 105 7.17 -17.52 5.05
C GLU A 105 6.56 -17.96 3.70
N TYR A 106 6.33 -16.98 2.83
CA TYR A 106 5.94 -17.15 1.43
C TYR A 106 6.36 -15.91 0.63
N PRO A 107 6.44 -15.96 -0.69
CA PRO A 107 6.78 -14.80 -1.52
C PRO A 107 5.86 -13.61 -1.24
N GLY A 108 6.46 -12.48 -0.81
CA GLY A 108 5.73 -11.28 -0.39
C GLY A 108 5.14 -11.34 1.04
N GLY A 109 5.29 -12.44 1.75
CA GLY A 109 4.82 -12.64 3.11
C GLY A 109 5.77 -12.12 4.20
N PRO A 110 5.40 -12.35 5.47
CA PRO A 110 6.23 -11.95 6.61
C PRO A 110 7.51 -12.79 6.66
N TYR A 111 8.60 -12.15 7.07
CA TYR A 111 9.85 -12.86 7.33
C TYR A 111 9.74 -13.70 8.60
N THR A 112 10.36 -14.86 8.59
CA THR A 112 10.50 -15.76 9.74
C THR A 112 11.77 -15.48 10.54
N GLY A 113 12.07 -16.30 11.55
CA GLY A 113 13.28 -16.22 12.34
C GLY A 113 13.24 -15.17 13.45
N GLU A 114 14.38 -14.91 14.03
CA GLU A 114 14.56 -13.94 15.10
C GLU A 114 14.44 -12.49 14.59
N ARG A 115 14.20 -11.57 15.51
CA ARG A 115 14.15 -10.14 15.20
C ARG A 115 15.50 -9.51 15.42
N GLU A 116 16.00 -8.85 14.39
CA GLU A 116 17.17 -8.01 14.47
C GLU A 116 16.86 -6.56 14.12
N MET A 117 17.57 -5.65 14.75
CA MET A 117 17.52 -4.23 14.38
C MET A 117 18.31 -4.00 13.09
N ARG A 118 17.67 -3.35 12.12
CA ARG A 118 18.28 -2.97 10.84
C ARG A 118 18.26 -1.46 10.68
N ASP A 119 19.32 -0.96 10.06
CA ASP A 119 19.44 0.44 9.70
C ASP A 119 18.75 0.70 8.37
N LEU A 120 17.92 1.76 8.34
CA LEU A 120 17.27 2.26 7.15
C LEU A 120 17.76 3.69 6.91
N GLU A 121 18.01 3.99 5.65
CA GLU A 121 18.42 5.31 5.18
C GLU A 121 17.40 5.80 4.15
N ALA A 122 16.76 6.93 4.43
CA ALA A 122 15.84 7.58 3.53
C ALA A 122 16.47 8.81 2.89
N SER A 123 16.24 8.97 1.59
CA SER A 123 16.57 10.16 0.82
C SER A 123 15.31 10.62 0.06
N VAL A 124 15.18 11.93 -0.14
CA VAL A 124 14.01 12.56 -0.78
C VAL A 124 14.46 13.43 -1.95
N LYS A 125 13.73 13.36 -3.04
CA LYS A 125 13.84 14.27 -4.19
C LYS A 125 12.44 14.66 -4.65
N GLY A 126 12.00 15.87 -4.33
CA GLY A 126 10.62 16.32 -4.55
C GLY A 126 9.63 15.38 -3.83
N ASP A 127 8.67 14.85 -4.57
CA ASP A 127 7.65 13.94 -4.04
C ASP A 127 8.05 12.45 -4.08
N SER A 128 9.32 12.17 -4.32
CA SER A 128 9.86 10.81 -4.35
C SER A 128 10.79 10.57 -3.17
N MET A 129 10.64 9.41 -2.53
CA MET A 129 11.50 8.94 -1.45
C MET A 129 12.11 7.60 -1.82
N ARG A 130 13.38 7.41 -1.47
CA ARG A 130 14.06 6.13 -1.55
C ARG A 130 14.49 5.72 -0.15
N VAL A 131 14.00 4.59 0.32
CA VAL A 131 14.39 4.02 1.63
C VAL A 131 15.21 2.77 1.38
N VAL A 132 16.45 2.80 1.82
CA VAL A 132 17.42 1.70 1.68
C VAL A 132 17.57 1.02 3.03
N MET A 133 17.36 -0.27 3.06
CA MET A 133 17.62 -1.11 4.21
C MET A 133 18.82 -2.00 3.94
N LYS A 134 19.87 -1.83 4.73
CA LYS A 134 21.09 -2.65 4.62
C LYS A 134 20.82 -4.06 5.13
N VAL A 135 21.28 -5.04 4.38
CA VAL A 135 21.23 -6.46 4.73
C VAL A 135 22.65 -6.98 4.82
N LEU A 136 23.00 -7.63 5.94
CA LEU A 136 24.32 -8.22 6.11
C LEU A 136 24.56 -9.32 5.07
N GLY A 137 25.66 -9.21 4.35
CA GLY A 137 26.06 -10.21 3.34
C GLY A 137 25.18 -10.29 2.09
N GLY A 138 24.25 -9.32 1.88
CA GLY A 138 23.32 -9.32 0.75
C GLY A 138 23.13 -7.96 0.10
N GLN A 139 22.39 -7.96 -1.00
CA GLN A 139 21.97 -6.72 -1.66
C GLN A 139 20.99 -5.95 -0.76
N PRO A 140 21.11 -4.62 -0.69
CA PRO A 140 20.21 -3.82 0.13
C PRO A 140 18.77 -3.89 -0.41
N PHE A 141 17.81 -3.91 0.47
CA PHE A 141 16.42 -3.77 0.09
C PHE A 141 16.08 -2.30 -0.15
N VAL A 142 15.44 -2.03 -1.28
CA VAL A 142 15.04 -0.67 -1.66
C VAL A 142 13.52 -0.58 -1.69
N HIS A 143 12.99 0.37 -0.93
CA HIS A 143 11.57 0.73 -0.95
C HIS A 143 11.44 2.09 -1.63
N LEU A 144 10.45 2.23 -2.49
CA LEU A 144 10.18 3.47 -3.22
C LEU A 144 8.97 4.16 -2.62
N GLY A 145 9.13 5.41 -2.21
CA GLY A 145 8.09 6.24 -1.62
C GLY A 145 7.58 7.29 -2.58
N LYS A 146 6.28 7.55 -2.52
CA LYS A 146 5.61 8.69 -3.13
C LYS A 146 4.96 9.50 -2.02
N ARG A 147 5.16 10.82 -2.02
CA ARG A 147 4.49 11.72 -1.08
C ARG A 147 2.98 11.68 -1.31
N LEU A 148 2.23 11.54 -0.24
CA LEU A 148 0.78 11.69 -0.27
C LEU A 148 0.40 13.15 0.06
N PRO A 149 -0.62 13.69 -0.59
CA PRO A 149 -1.15 14.99 -0.21
C PRO A 149 -1.71 14.93 1.23
N PRO A 150 -1.80 16.07 1.92
CA PRO A 150 -2.47 16.14 3.21
C PRO A 150 -3.83 15.45 3.19
N LEU A 151 -4.29 14.98 4.32
CA LEU A 151 -5.64 14.44 4.44
C LEU A 151 -6.65 15.56 4.14
N PRO A 152 -7.61 15.34 3.24
CA PRO A 152 -8.69 16.32 3.03
C PRO A 152 -9.47 16.58 4.32
N PRO A 153 -10.14 17.73 4.42
CA PRO A 153 -11.10 17.97 5.50
C PRO A 153 -12.16 16.85 5.55
N LYS A 154 -12.74 16.66 6.73
CA LYS A 154 -13.83 15.69 6.93
C LYS A 154 -15.00 16.04 6.00
N PRO A 155 -15.41 15.14 5.07
CA PRO A 155 -16.49 15.43 4.13
C PRO A 155 -17.84 15.49 4.85
N ASP A 156 -18.72 16.37 4.37
CA ASP A 156 -20.12 16.37 4.74
C ASP A 156 -20.87 15.32 3.87
N LEU A 157 -21.09 14.15 4.44
CA LEU A 157 -21.70 13.04 3.71
C LEU A 157 -23.14 13.32 3.27
N SER A 158 -23.84 14.31 3.84
CA SER A 158 -25.18 14.72 3.41
C SER A 158 -25.17 15.40 2.03
N LYS A 159 -24.03 15.96 1.65
CA LYS A 159 -23.80 16.62 0.36
C LYS A 159 -23.21 15.69 -0.70
N VAL A 160 -22.84 14.48 -0.35
CA VAL A 160 -22.25 13.51 -1.28
C VAL A 160 -23.36 12.88 -2.14
N LYS A 161 -23.20 12.98 -3.45
CA LYS A 161 -24.10 12.34 -4.41
C LYS A 161 -23.52 11.04 -4.90
N PHE A 162 -24.27 9.96 -4.70
CA PHE A 162 -23.94 8.64 -5.22
C PHE A 162 -24.63 8.39 -6.56
N GLY A 163 -23.92 7.78 -7.48
CA GLY A 163 -24.44 7.31 -8.76
C GLY A 163 -25.31 6.06 -8.63
N LYS A 164 -25.80 5.58 -9.76
CA LYS A 164 -26.57 4.32 -9.82
C LYS A 164 -25.71 3.15 -9.31
N PRO A 165 -26.29 2.15 -8.64
CA PRO A 165 -25.59 0.97 -8.19
C PRO A 165 -25.01 0.19 -9.37
N ILE A 166 -23.77 -0.24 -9.21
CA ILE A 166 -23.05 -1.13 -10.10
C ILE A 166 -23.04 -2.50 -9.43
N ARG A 167 -23.70 -3.48 -10.01
CA ARG A 167 -23.64 -4.87 -9.54
C ARG A 167 -22.27 -5.43 -9.91
N LEU A 168 -21.43 -5.74 -8.89
CA LEU A 168 -20.07 -6.23 -9.11
C LEU A 168 -19.99 -7.74 -9.23
N PHE A 169 -20.96 -8.46 -8.69
CA PHE A 169 -21.06 -9.91 -8.78
C PHE A 169 -22.42 -10.30 -9.38
N ASN A 170 -22.39 -11.05 -10.47
CA ASN A 170 -23.58 -11.41 -11.24
C ASN A 170 -24.37 -12.61 -10.67
N GLY A 171 -23.76 -13.39 -9.76
CA GLY A 171 -24.35 -14.61 -9.18
C GLY A 171 -24.20 -15.86 -10.06
N VAL A 172 -23.54 -15.76 -11.22
CA VAL A 172 -23.45 -16.86 -12.20
C VAL A 172 -22.02 -17.33 -12.39
N ASP A 173 -21.07 -16.40 -12.53
CA ASP A 173 -19.67 -16.69 -12.80
C ASP A 173 -18.74 -15.58 -12.24
N LEU A 174 -17.43 -15.72 -12.51
CA LEU A 174 -16.41 -14.76 -12.10
C LEU A 174 -16.16 -13.63 -13.13
N THR A 175 -17.07 -13.39 -14.05
CA THR A 175 -16.95 -12.30 -15.03
C THR A 175 -16.75 -10.96 -14.31
N GLY A 176 -15.71 -10.21 -14.71
CA GLY A 176 -15.30 -8.95 -14.07
C GLY A 176 -14.39 -9.11 -12.85
N TRP A 177 -14.01 -10.36 -12.51
CA TRP A 177 -13.10 -10.68 -11.42
C TRP A 177 -11.88 -11.46 -11.89
N LYS A 178 -10.76 -11.29 -11.20
CA LYS A 178 -9.54 -12.08 -11.43
C LYS A 178 -8.67 -12.17 -10.18
N LEU A 179 -7.82 -13.18 -10.13
CA LEU A 179 -6.81 -13.28 -9.09
C LEU A 179 -5.85 -12.08 -9.15
N ILE A 180 -5.43 -11.59 -7.99
CA ILE A 180 -4.37 -10.58 -7.89
C ILE A 180 -3.06 -11.16 -8.41
N ASN A 181 -2.75 -12.38 -8.03
CA ASN A 181 -1.60 -13.13 -8.53
C ASN A 181 -2.10 -14.40 -9.25
N PRO A 182 -2.03 -14.46 -10.60
CA PRO A 182 -2.53 -15.59 -11.37
C PRO A 182 -1.73 -16.88 -11.16
N LYS A 183 -0.55 -16.82 -10.52
CA LYS A 183 0.25 -18.01 -10.18
C LYS A 183 -0.23 -18.71 -8.90
N LYS A 184 -1.18 -18.13 -8.19
CA LYS A 184 -1.76 -18.71 -6.97
C LYS A 184 -2.90 -19.68 -7.31
N ILE A 185 -3.18 -20.60 -6.39
CA ILE A 185 -4.34 -21.48 -6.49
C ILE A 185 -5.61 -20.63 -6.44
N ASN A 186 -6.49 -20.84 -7.39
CA ASN A 186 -7.80 -20.22 -7.38
C ASN A 186 -8.76 -21.02 -6.50
N GLY A 187 -9.02 -20.55 -5.29
CA GLY A 187 -10.05 -21.10 -4.40
C GLY A 187 -11.44 -20.53 -4.65
N TRP A 188 -11.55 -19.55 -5.58
CA TRP A 188 -12.79 -18.84 -5.86
C TRP A 188 -13.62 -19.54 -6.92
N LYS A 189 -14.92 -19.65 -6.65
CA LYS A 189 -15.92 -20.20 -7.55
C LYS A 189 -17.29 -19.60 -7.25
N VAL A 190 -18.24 -19.86 -8.12
CA VAL A 190 -19.65 -19.57 -7.85
C VAL A 190 -20.36 -20.85 -7.49
N LYS A 191 -21.14 -20.82 -6.42
CA LYS A 191 -21.96 -21.91 -5.95
C LYS A 191 -23.26 -21.36 -5.39
N ASP A 192 -24.38 -21.85 -5.85
CA ASP A 192 -25.74 -21.47 -5.40
C ASP A 192 -25.99 -19.93 -5.43
N GLY A 193 -25.46 -19.24 -6.45
CA GLY A 193 -25.56 -17.79 -6.59
C GLY A 193 -24.63 -16.99 -5.68
N GLU A 194 -23.74 -17.66 -4.95
CA GLU A 194 -22.76 -17.05 -4.03
C GLU A 194 -21.35 -17.09 -4.61
N LEU A 195 -20.57 -16.06 -4.34
CA LEU A 195 -19.14 -16.02 -4.59
C LEU A 195 -18.43 -16.69 -3.41
N VAL A 196 -17.88 -17.87 -3.64
CA VAL A 196 -17.30 -18.73 -2.59
C VAL A 196 -15.80 -18.84 -2.78
N ASN A 197 -15.05 -18.66 -1.71
CA ASN A 197 -13.65 -19.06 -1.62
C ASN A 197 -13.53 -20.29 -0.73
N GLU A 198 -12.94 -21.35 -1.25
CA GLU A 198 -12.66 -22.56 -0.48
C GLU A 198 -11.17 -22.75 -0.30
N THR A 199 -10.72 -22.81 0.95
CA THR A 199 -9.35 -23.13 1.32
C THR A 199 -9.34 -24.25 2.34
N PRO A 200 -8.30 -25.11 2.37
CA PRO A 200 -8.19 -26.17 3.38
C PRO A 200 -7.82 -25.60 4.75
N LYS A 201 -7.42 -24.34 4.82
CA LYS A 201 -6.93 -23.70 6.03
C LYS A 201 -8.06 -23.26 6.95
N LYS A 202 -7.88 -23.51 8.24
CA LYS A 202 -8.84 -23.19 9.31
C LYS A 202 -8.30 -22.19 10.34
N THR A 203 -7.15 -21.54 10.06
CA THR A 203 -6.50 -20.61 10.99
C THR A 203 -6.43 -19.19 10.40
N PHE A 204 -6.20 -18.19 11.25
CA PHE A 204 -6.15 -16.79 10.86
C PHE A 204 -4.99 -16.39 9.93
N ASP A 205 -3.88 -17.15 9.97
CA ASP A 205 -2.67 -16.72 9.29
C ASP A 205 -2.78 -16.94 7.78
N ALA A 206 -2.16 -16.10 6.98
CA ALA A 206 -2.20 -16.21 5.53
C ALA A 206 -1.71 -17.58 5.05
N PHE A 207 -2.37 -18.09 4.02
CA PHE A 207 -2.02 -19.36 3.39
C PHE A 207 -1.53 -19.13 1.96
N ALA A 208 -0.23 -19.10 1.81
CA ALA A 208 0.47 -18.70 0.60
C ALA A 208 0.00 -19.30 -0.72
N PRO A 209 -0.38 -20.58 -0.83
CA PRO A 209 -0.80 -21.15 -2.11
C PRO A 209 -2.04 -20.49 -2.71
N TYR A 210 -2.98 -20.02 -1.90
CA TYR A 210 -4.27 -19.49 -2.35
C TYR A 210 -4.21 -18.00 -2.68
N GLY A 211 -4.99 -17.58 -3.68
CA GLY A 211 -4.97 -16.22 -4.22
C GLY A 211 -6.12 -15.36 -3.75
N ASN A 212 -5.83 -14.07 -3.58
CA ASN A 212 -6.81 -13.02 -3.36
C ASN A 212 -7.49 -12.65 -4.68
N LEU A 213 -8.79 -12.32 -4.64
CA LEU A 213 -9.58 -11.96 -5.80
C LEU A 213 -9.76 -10.43 -5.88
N ARG A 214 -9.80 -9.87 -7.07
CA ARG A 214 -10.13 -8.46 -7.28
C ARG A 214 -11.01 -8.22 -8.48
N THR A 215 -11.74 -7.12 -8.47
CA THR A 215 -12.43 -6.66 -9.67
C THR A 215 -11.43 -6.22 -10.75
N GLU A 216 -11.80 -6.38 -12.01
CA GLU A 216 -11.03 -5.80 -13.14
C GLU A 216 -11.16 -4.29 -13.15
N ARG A 217 -12.38 -3.78 -12.93
CA ARG A 217 -12.65 -2.36 -12.80
C ARG A 217 -12.03 -1.80 -11.51
N VAL A 218 -11.69 -0.50 -11.57
CA VAL A 218 -11.21 0.28 -10.45
C VAL A 218 -12.19 1.39 -10.10
N PHE A 219 -12.21 1.79 -8.83
CA PHE A 219 -13.17 2.75 -8.29
C PHE A 219 -12.44 3.77 -7.41
N GLY A 220 -12.93 5.00 -7.44
CA GLY A 220 -12.55 6.07 -6.53
C GLY A 220 -13.39 6.03 -5.25
N ASP A 221 -13.81 7.20 -4.79
CA ASP A 221 -14.72 7.33 -3.67
C ASP A 221 -16.07 6.70 -3.99
N SER A 222 -16.61 5.97 -3.04
CA SER A 222 -17.77 5.14 -3.26
C SER A 222 -18.40 4.66 -1.96
N LYS A 223 -19.62 4.15 -2.08
CA LYS A 223 -20.27 3.32 -1.08
C LYS A 223 -20.38 1.89 -1.62
N LEU A 224 -19.95 0.92 -0.84
CA LEU A 224 -20.07 -0.52 -1.13
C LEU A 224 -21.10 -1.12 -0.20
N THR A 225 -22.04 -1.93 -0.75
CA THR A 225 -22.85 -2.86 0.04
C THR A 225 -22.47 -4.29 -0.34
N ILE A 226 -22.30 -5.14 0.65
CA ILE A 226 -21.89 -6.52 0.45
C ILE A 226 -22.34 -7.38 1.64
N GLU A 227 -22.80 -8.58 1.35
CA GLU A 227 -23.04 -9.58 2.39
C GLU A 227 -21.91 -10.61 2.41
N PHE A 228 -21.54 -11.03 3.59
CA PHE A 228 -20.49 -12.02 3.79
C PHE A 228 -20.88 -13.05 4.85
N ASN A 229 -20.30 -14.23 4.71
CA ASN A 229 -20.40 -15.30 5.70
C ASN A 229 -18.99 -15.91 5.86
N VAL A 230 -18.42 -15.74 7.06
CA VAL A 230 -17.15 -16.34 7.45
C VAL A 230 -17.42 -17.44 8.46
N PRO A 231 -16.76 -18.61 8.35
CA PRO A 231 -16.99 -19.72 9.29
C PRO A 231 -16.52 -19.35 10.72
N PRO A 232 -16.94 -20.13 11.74
CA PRO A 232 -16.36 -20.03 13.08
C PRO A 232 -14.82 -20.11 13.02
N GLY A 233 -14.15 -19.20 13.72
CA GLY A 233 -12.69 -19.06 13.66
C GLY A 233 -12.15 -18.59 12.32
N GLY A 234 -12.99 -18.14 11.39
CA GLY A 234 -12.58 -17.70 10.05
C GLY A 234 -12.05 -16.27 9.99
N ASN A 235 -11.29 -15.99 8.93
CA ASN A 235 -10.69 -14.71 8.64
C ASN A 235 -10.64 -14.45 7.12
N SER A 236 -11.00 -13.27 6.71
CA SER A 236 -10.93 -12.72 5.35
C SER A 236 -10.87 -11.18 5.44
N GLY A 237 -11.03 -10.48 4.32
CA GLY A 237 -11.05 -9.02 4.28
C GLY A 237 -11.66 -8.49 2.99
N ILE A 238 -12.30 -7.32 3.08
CA ILE A 238 -12.88 -6.59 1.95
C ILE A 238 -12.12 -5.29 1.81
N TYR A 239 -11.34 -5.13 0.73
CA TYR A 239 -10.52 -3.94 0.51
C TYR A 239 -11.21 -3.00 -0.47
N VAL A 240 -11.75 -1.90 0.05
CA VAL A 240 -12.23 -0.81 -0.80
C VAL A 240 -11.06 -0.04 -1.39
N ARG A 241 -11.19 0.36 -2.67
CA ARG A 241 -10.13 1.04 -3.44
C ARG A 241 -8.80 0.24 -3.49
N GLY A 242 -8.84 -1.07 -3.17
CA GLY A 242 -7.63 -1.89 -3.08
C GLY A 242 -6.65 -1.47 -1.98
N ALA A 243 -7.02 -0.56 -1.12
CA ALA A 243 -6.15 0.06 -0.14
C ALA A 243 -6.61 -0.11 1.31
N TYR A 244 -7.90 -0.14 1.57
CA TYR A 244 -8.47 -0.09 2.91
C TYR A 244 -9.30 -1.33 3.18
N GLU A 245 -8.84 -2.16 4.08
CA GLU A 245 -9.50 -3.39 4.49
C GLU A 245 -10.59 -3.14 5.54
N ALA A 246 -11.84 -3.41 5.20
CA ALA A 246 -12.86 -3.68 6.19
C ALA A 246 -12.74 -5.14 6.63
N GLN A 247 -12.48 -5.35 7.90
CA GLN A 247 -12.15 -6.66 8.44
C GLN A 247 -13.33 -7.61 8.42
N VAL A 248 -13.11 -8.79 7.85
CA VAL A 248 -14.04 -9.92 7.85
C VAL A 248 -13.45 -11.03 8.70
N VAL A 249 -13.92 -11.14 9.92
CA VAL A 249 -13.43 -12.15 10.86
C VAL A 249 -14.58 -12.63 11.74
N ASP A 250 -14.50 -13.86 12.22
CA ASP A 250 -15.44 -14.34 13.21
C ASP A 250 -15.47 -13.41 14.43
N ARG A 251 -16.68 -12.98 14.82
CA ARG A 251 -16.90 -12.07 15.94
C ARG A 251 -16.23 -12.54 17.23
N ASP A 252 -16.22 -13.84 17.46
CA ASP A 252 -15.74 -14.47 18.69
C ASP A 252 -14.27 -14.89 18.62
N SER A 253 -13.57 -14.47 17.56
CA SER A 253 -12.16 -14.74 17.38
C SER A 253 -11.26 -13.94 18.33
N ARG A 254 -9.97 -14.28 18.38
CA ARG A 254 -8.95 -13.52 19.12
C ARG A 254 -8.69 -12.11 18.57
N MET A 255 -9.14 -11.82 17.34
CA MET A 255 -8.95 -10.51 16.71
C MET A 255 -10.08 -9.58 17.13
N GLN A 256 -9.75 -8.62 17.97
CA GLN A 256 -10.67 -7.65 18.53
C GLN A 256 -10.17 -6.20 18.33
N GLY A 257 -11.05 -5.24 18.59
CA GLY A 257 -10.71 -3.81 18.54
C GLY A 257 -10.28 -3.37 17.14
N LEU A 258 -9.06 -2.89 16.98
CA LEU A 258 -8.51 -2.43 15.70
C LEU A 258 -8.40 -3.55 14.63
N GLN A 259 -8.51 -4.81 15.03
CA GLN A 259 -8.41 -5.98 14.15
C GLN A 259 -9.69 -6.82 14.15
N GLY A 260 -10.72 -6.40 14.88
CA GLY A 260 -12.00 -7.09 14.96
C GLY A 260 -12.90 -6.81 13.78
N VAL A 261 -13.98 -7.58 13.66
CA VAL A 261 -15.01 -7.35 12.65
C VAL A 261 -15.57 -5.92 12.76
N GLY A 262 -15.76 -5.24 11.65
CA GLY A 262 -16.20 -3.85 11.62
C GLY A 262 -15.07 -2.81 11.62
N ALA A 263 -13.82 -3.19 11.92
CA ALA A 263 -12.67 -2.28 11.86
C ALA A 263 -12.27 -1.96 10.41
N ILE A 264 -11.74 -0.76 10.18
CA ILE A 264 -10.77 -0.58 9.10
C ILE A 264 -9.43 -1.08 9.66
N PHE A 265 -8.99 -2.22 9.17
CA PHE A 265 -7.96 -3.07 9.79
C PHE A 265 -6.75 -2.28 10.27
N SER A 266 -6.51 -2.35 11.58
CA SER A 266 -5.39 -1.69 12.27
C SER A 266 -5.30 -0.17 12.04
N ARG A 267 -6.37 0.48 11.57
CA ARG A 267 -6.46 1.94 11.36
C ARG A 267 -7.55 2.57 12.21
N VAL A 268 -8.77 2.09 12.09
CA VAL A 268 -9.92 2.64 12.80
C VAL A 268 -10.65 1.53 13.54
N LYS A 269 -10.75 1.67 14.85
CA LYS A 269 -11.47 0.75 15.72
C LYS A 269 -12.99 0.98 15.58
N PRO A 270 -13.82 -0.07 15.48
CA PRO A 270 -15.27 0.09 15.57
C PRO A 270 -15.68 0.54 16.98
N ALA A 271 -16.69 1.38 17.07
CA ALA A 271 -17.22 1.87 18.35
C ALA A 271 -17.83 0.74 19.20
N LYS A 272 -18.37 -0.28 18.54
CA LYS A 272 -18.93 -1.49 19.15
C LYS A 272 -18.71 -2.71 18.25
N ASN A 273 -18.75 -3.91 18.84
CA ASN A 273 -18.76 -5.15 18.08
C ASN A 273 -20.20 -5.49 17.69
N ALA A 274 -20.60 -5.15 16.45
CA ALA A 274 -21.91 -5.45 15.90
C ALA A 274 -21.91 -6.73 15.03
N GLY A 275 -20.84 -7.52 15.07
CA GLY A 275 -20.72 -8.78 14.33
C GLY A 275 -21.67 -9.85 14.85
N ARG A 276 -22.04 -10.79 13.98
CA ARG A 276 -22.72 -12.04 14.31
C ARG A 276 -21.69 -13.16 14.47
N PRO A 277 -22.02 -14.25 15.17
CA PRO A 277 -21.16 -15.43 15.21
C PRO A 277 -20.79 -15.94 13.84
N GLY A 278 -19.62 -16.55 13.73
CA GLY A 278 -19.18 -17.22 12.50
C GLY A 278 -20.22 -18.23 12.00
N GLY A 279 -20.32 -18.36 10.67
CA GLY A 279 -21.33 -19.20 10.01
C GLY A 279 -22.65 -18.49 9.70
N GLN A 280 -22.88 -17.29 10.24
CA GLN A 280 -24.06 -16.47 9.94
C GLN A 280 -23.77 -15.43 8.87
N TRP A 281 -24.78 -15.12 8.03
CA TRP A 281 -24.72 -14.03 7.07
C TRP A 281 -24.72 -12.68 7.79
N GLN A 282 -23.84 -11.81 7.33
CA GLN A 282 -23.64 -10.45 7.84
C GLN A 282 -23.63 -9.47 6.67
N SER A 283 -23.98 -8.23 6.92
CA SER A 283 -23.97 -7.18 5.92
C SER A 283 -23.02 -6.04 6.28
N TYR A 284 -22.26 -5.58 5.30
CA TYR A 284 -21.54 -4.33 5.35
C TYR A 284 -22.14 -3.28 4.42
N GLU A 285 -22.23 -2.05 4.90
CA GLU A 285 -22.21 -0.85 4.09
C GLU A 285 -20.95 -0.06 4.44
N ILE A 286 -20.09 0.16 3.44
CA ILE A 286 -18.78 0.82 3.62
C ILE A 286 -18.75 2.04 2.70
N THR A 287 -18.74 3.24 3.28
CA THR A 287 -18.59 4.49 2.54
C THR A 287 -17.17 4.99 2.70
N LEU A 288 -16.50 5.27 1.59
CA LEU A 288 -15.18 5.89 1.54
C LEU A 288 -15.26 7.17 0.71
N VAL A 289 -15.03 8.31 1.34
CA VAL A 289 -15.02 9.63 0.69
C VAL A 289 -13.85 10.42 1.26
N ASP A 290 -13.04 11.02 0.41
CA ASP A 290 -11.91 11.87 0.80
C ASP A 290 -11.02 11.24 1.88
N ARG A 291 -10.77 9.93 1.75
CA ARG A 291 -10.01 9.13 2.72
C ARG A 291 -10.62 9.09 4.13
N HIS A 292 -11.93 9.32 4.25
CA HIS A 292 -12.70 9.09 5.46
C HIS A 292 -13.64 7.90 5.27
N ALA A 293 -13.72 7.05 6.25
CA ALA A 293 -14.55 5.84 6.21
C ALA A 293 -15.74 5.93 7.15
N THR A 294 -16.89 5.49 6.66
CA THR A 294 -18.05 5.13 7.45
C THR A 294 -18.33 3.65 7.24
N VAL A 295 -18.53 2.91 8.32
CA VAL A 295 -18.85 1.48 8.26
C VAL A 295 -20.12 1.21 9.06
N VAL A 296 -21.09 0.59 8.37
CA VAL A 296 -22.30 0.03 8.98
C VAL A 296 -22.18 -1.50 8.89
N LEU A 297 -22.25 -2.18 10.02
CA LEU A 297 -22.21 -3.64 10.14
C LEU A 297 -23.55 -4.12 10.71
N ASN A 298 -24.25 -4.97 9.94
CA ASN A 298 -25.56 -5.52 10.34
C ASN A 298 -26.59 -4.46 10.74
N GLY A 299 -26.59 -3.31 10.02
CA GLY A 299 -27.47 -2.16 10.31
C GLY A 299 -26.95 -1.20 11.37
N GLU A 300 -25.86 -1.51 12.06
CA GLU A 300 -25.29 -0.69 13.10
C GLU A 300 -24.08 0.11 12.61
N LYS A 301 -24.13 1.44 12.72
CA LYS A 301 -22.97 2.30 12.38
C LYS A 301 -21.87 2.11 13.42
N VAL A 302 -20.79 1.46 13.03
CA VAL A 302 -19.66 1.13 13.91
C VAL A 302 -18.46 2.04 13.70
N ILE A 303 -18.34 2.68 12.54
CA ILE A 303 -17.38 3.75 12.25
C ILE A 303 -18.15 4.87 11.58
N ASP A 304 -17.99 6.10 12.08
CA ASP A 304 -18.69 7.28 11.59
C ASP A 304 -17.72 8.32 11.05
N ASN A 305 -17.54 8.32 9.72
CA ASN A 305 -16.79 9.34 8.97
C ASN A 305 -15.43 9.66 9.60
N GLN A 306 -14.63 8.61 9.83
CA GLN A 306 -13.32 8.71 10.46
C GLN A 306 -12.19 8.76 9.42
N PRO A 307 -11.15 9.58 9.64
CA PRO A 307 -10.01 9.63 8.75
C PRO A 307 -9.26 8.30 8.73
N VAL A 308 -8.84 7.86 7.53
CA VAL A 308 -8.01 6.67 7.36
C VAL A 308 -6.66 7.07 6.77
N ILE A 309 -5.62 7.01 7.59
CA ILE A 309 -4.27 7.40 7.22
C ILE A 309 -3.49 6.18 6.75
N GLY A 310 -3.00 6.24 5.50
CA GLY A 310 -2.23 5.17 4.87
C GLY A 310 -3.06 3.94 4.51
N ASN A 311 -2.46 3.02 3.77
CA ASN A 311 -3.09 1.76 3.40
C ASN A 311 -3.15 0.76 4.57
N THR A 312 -4.02 -0.23 4.49
CA THR A 312 -4.03 -1.38 5.41
C THR A 312 -3.05 -2.48 4.96
N ASN A 313 -2.80 -3.46 5.82
CA ASN A 313 -1.97 -4.61 5.47
C ASN A 313 -2.61 -5.43 4.34
N GLY A 314 -1.80 -5.99 3.44
CA GLY A 314 -2.30 -6.74 2.30
C GLY A 314 -2.92 -5.90 1.18
N ALA A 315 -2.85 -4.58 1.28
CA ALA A 315 -3.37 -3.68 0.25
C ALA A 315 -2.74 -3.95 -1.12
N PHE A 316 -3.55 -3.85 -2.17
CA PHE A 316 -3.12 -4.00 -3.56
C PHE A 316 -2.18 -2.85 -3.99
N GLN A 317 -2.39 -1.66 -3.44
CA GLN A 317 -1.58 -0.48 -3.74
C GLN A 317 -1.32 0.37 -2.49
N ALA A 318 -0.16 1.02 -2.49
CA ALA A 318 0.24 1.93 -1.41
C ALA A 318 -0.33 3.34 -1.57
N ASP A 319 -0.50 3.81 -2.81
CA ASP A 319 -1.02 5.14 -3.12
C ASP A 319 -2.55 5.18 -2.93
N VAL A 320 -2.96 5.59 -1.76
CA VAL A 320 -4.37 5.66 -1.34
C VAL A 320 -5.16 6.77 -2.03
N THR A 321 -4.51 7.61 -2.84
CA THR A 321 -5.18 8.69 -3.59
C THR A 321 -5.69 8.24 -4.95
N ARG A 322 -5.20 7.10 -5.45
CA ARG A 322 -5.57 6.58 -6.76
C ARG A 322 -6.82 5.69 -6.66
N PRO A 323 -7.67 5.67 -7.69
CA PRO A 323 -8.68 4.63 -7.83
C PRO A 323 -8.05 3.24 -7.78
N GLY A 324 -8.75 2.29 -7.17
CA GLY A 324 -8.30 0.91 -7.06
C GLY A 324 -9.45 -0.10 -7.12
N PRO A 325 -9.16 -1.39 -7.23
CA PRO A 325 -10.18 -2.43 -7.32
C PRO A 325 -10.88 -2.65 -5.98
N LEU A 326 -12.05 -3.26 -6.01
CA LEU A 326 -12.53 -4.03 -4.88
C LEU A 326 -11.71 -5.31 -4.82
N HIS A 327 -11.15 -5.61 -3.65
CA HIS A 327 -10.31 -6.77 -3.42
C HIS A 327 -10.90 -7.59 -2.28
N LEU A 328 -10.97 -8.90 -2.46
CA LEU A 328 -11.46 -9.86 -1.47
C LEU A 328 -10.31 -10.80 -1.09
N GLN A 329 -10.07 -10.94 0.20
CA GLN A 329 -8.98 -11.76 0.71
C GLN A 329 -9.37 -13.24 0.65
N GLY A 330 -8.54 -14.05 -0.02
CA GLY A 330 -8.78 -15.48 -0.24
C GLY A 330 -7.67 -16.37 0.30
N ASP A 331 -6.59 -15.79 0.78
CA ASP A 331 -5.40 -16.51 1.26
C ASP A 331 -5.44 -16.83 2.78
N HIS A 332 -6.60 -16.68 3.41
CA HIS A 332 -6.81 -17.01 4.82
C HIS A 332 -7.73 -18.23 4.97
N THR A 333 -8.97 -18.04 5.35
CA THR A 333 -9.93 -19.16 5.49
C THR A 333 -10.97 -19.11 4.38
N SER A 334 -11.81 -20.14 4.31
CA SER A 334 -12.99 -20.12 3.45
C SER A 334 -13.93 -18.99 3.84
N VAL A 335 -14.62 -18.42 2.86
CA VAL A 335 -15.57 -17.32 3.04
C VAL A 335 -16.55 -17.30 1.89
N ARG A 336 -17.76 -16.78 2.11
CA ARG A 336 -18.78 -16.61 1.09
C ARG A 336 -19.23 -15.14 1.04
N TYR A 337 -19.52 -14.67 -0.18
CA TYR A 337 -20.03 -13.31 -0.43
C TYR A 337 -21.22 -13.35 -1.37
N ARG A 338 -22.13 -12.39 -1.23
CA ARG A 338 -23.24 -12.15 -2.16
C ARG A 338 -23.70 -10.70 -2.12
N ASN A 339 -24.60 -10.32 -2.98
CA ASN A 339 -25.21 -8.98 -3.02
C ASN A 339 -24.19 -7.85 -3.03
N VAL A 340 -23.21 -7.94 -3.97
CA VAL A 340 -22.09 -7.01 -4.06
C VAL A 340 -22.45 -5.86 -5.00
N PHE A 341 -22.73 -4.69 -4.43
CA PHE A 341 -23.07 -3.47 -5.17
C PHE A 341 -22.19 -2.29 -4.76
N LEU A 342 -21.77 -1.51 -5.73
CA LEU A 342 -20.96 -0.31 -5.50
C LEU A 342 -21.68 0.90 -6.08
N TYR A 343 -21.74 1.97 -5.31
CA TYR A 343 -22.32 3.26 -5.65
C TYR A 343 -21.17 4.27 -5.76
N PRO A 344 -20.73 4.66 -6.97
CA PRO A 344 -19.65 5.62 -7.12
C PRO A 344 -20.09 7.00 -6.65
N VAL A 345 -19.19 7.76 -6.06
CA VAL A 345 -19.40 9.19 -5.86
C VAL A 345 -19.37 9.88 -7.22
N ILE A 346 -20.40 10.65 -7.55
CA ILE A 346 -20.53 11.38 -8.82
C ILE A 346 -20.46 12.89 -8.64
N GLY A 347 -20.41 13.37 -7.40
CA GLY A 347 -20.27 14.79 -7.07
C GLY A 347 -20.48 15.06 -5.59
N GLN A 348 -20.07 16.25 -5.19
CA GLN A 348 -20.41 16.84 -3.90
C GLN A 348 -21.14 18.14 -4.18
N THR A 349 -22.30 18.39 -3.54
CA THR A 349 -23.04 19.64 -3.71
C THR A 349 -22.43 20.71 -2.81
N GLY A 350 -21.82 21.71 -3.42
CA GLY A 350 -21.48 23.00 -2.81
C GLY A 350 -20.40 22.95 -1.74
N GLY A 351 -19.16 23.26 -2.15
CA GLY A 351 -18.18 23.99 -1.34
C GLY A 351 -18.20 25.43 -1.79
#